data_3a348ccb9795df0b380b8f8de33abdd5
#
_entry.id   3a348ccb9795df0b380b8f8de33abdd5
#
_cell.length_a   1.000
_cell.length_b   1.000
_cell.length_c   1.000
_cell.angle_alpha   90.00
_cell.angle_beta   90.00
_cell.angle_gamma   90.00
#
_symmetry.space_group_name_H-M   'P 1'
#
loop_
_entity.id
_entity.type
_entity.pdbx_description
1 polymer ?
#
loop_
_entity_poly.entity_id
_entity_poly.type
_entity_poly.pdbx_seq_one_letter_code
_entity_poly.pdbx_strand_id
1 'polypeptide(L)'
;MPIPPGHHGNLTSEQEAKLREFWVATLNVFGVKDPYEGSGADTPQTEDAQSVSEVNAKDKKKSKRRLGLFKRHENKESSSGTATPTKDPSQLADGDDKYGQVKDFQQILETHSPESLGATFWSMVKADHPDSLLLRFLRARKWDVDKALVMLISTMRWRSHEQHVDDDIVYRGEGGAVEDSKSNDPAVRKEGEDFLTQLRLGKSFLHGTDREGRPLCNVRVRLHKGGEQSERSLERYTVYVIETARLTLRPPVETACIIFDMTNFSMANMDYTPVKFMIKVFEANYPESLGTVLVHKAPWIFQGIWKIIRGWLDPVVAGKVHFTSNVEDLEKFIDRSHIIKELDGDEDWEYHFVEPIPGENDPIKDEAARSALETERNIEVREYQKKTFQWIAKGSGPEADQIKEERDTIARKLYDNYWKLDKHIRARTYYDRTSMISADGKVNFYPPPPGKGENASLAPSSNVPADEPSADDVD
;
A
#
# COMPACT_ATOMS: atom_id res chain seq x y z
N MET A 1 13.69 3.06 -17.33
CA MET A 1 12.88 2.01 -17.98
C MET A 1 11.65 2.64 -18.60
N PRO A 2 11.12 2.13 -19.72
CA PRO A 2 9.85 2.60 -20.26
C PRO A 2 8.70 2.25 -19.30
N ILE A 3 7.71 3.15 -19.22
CA ILE A 3 6.50 2.91 -18.42
C ILE A 3 5.67 1.81 -19.11
N PRO A 4 5.27 0.75 -18.39
CA PRO A 4 4.47 -0.32 -18.98
C PRO A 4 3.08 0.15 -19.43
N PRO A 5 2.44 -0.49 -20.43
CA PRO A 5 1.07 -0.16 -20.84
C PRO A 5 0.08 -0.30 -19.68
N GLY A 6 -0.89 0.62 -19.61
CA GLY A 6 -1.91 0.63 -18.56
C GLY A 6 -1.44 1.17 -17.21
N HIS A 7 -0.24 1.75 -17.15
CA HIS A 7 0.31 2.43 -15.97
C HIS A 7 0.21 3.94 -16.12
N HIS A 8 0.27 4.67 -15.00
CA HIS A 8 0.27 6.12 -15.02
C HIS A 8 1.38 6.66 -15.95
N GLY A 9 1.02 7.56 -16.86
CA GLY A 9 1.92 8.05 -17.91
C GLY A 9 1.97 7.20 -19.20
N ASN A 10 1.29 6.04 -19.26
CA ASN A 10 1.18 5.20 -20.46
C ASN A 10 -0.21 4.55 -20.56
N LEU A 11 -1.24 5.37 -20.72
CA LEU A 11 -2.62 4.95 -20.89
C LEU A 11 -3.10 5.19 -22.32
N THR A 12 -3.94 4.30 -22.84
CA THR A 12 -4.74 4.57 -24.03
C THR A 12 -5.90 5.53 -23.67
N SER A 13 -6.51 6.16 -24.68
CA SER A 13 -7.66 7.04 -24.44
C SER A 13 -8.84 6.32 -23.77
N GLU A 14 -9.05 5.03 -24.10
CA GLU A 14 -10.07 4.20 -23.45
C GLU A 14 -9.73 3.93 -21.97
N GLN A 15 -8.48 3.60 -21.69
CA GLN A 15 -8.01 3.37 -20.32
C GLN A 15 -8.11 4.65 -19.47
N GLU A 16 -7.78 5.79 -20.05
CA GLU A 16 -7.92 7.08 -19.39
C GLU A 16 -9.38 7.43 -19.11
N ALA A 17 -10.30 7.12 -20.04
CA ALA A 17 -11.74 7.26 -19.82
C ALA A 17 -12.22 6.37 -18.64
N LYS A 18 -11.74 5.12 -18.56
CA LYS A 18 -12.04 4.22 -17.43
C LYS A 18 -11.48 4.71 -16.10
N LEU A 19 -10.32 5.34 -16.10
CA LEU A 19 -9.78 5.96 -14.91
C LEU A 19 -10.63 7.15 -14.42
N ARG A 20 -11.13 7.98 -15.33
CA ARG A 20 -12.08 9.06 -14.99
C ARG A 20 -13.37 8.51 -14.40
N GLU A 21 -13.95 7.51 -15.05
CA GLU A 21 -15.15 6.81 -14.55
C GLU A 21 -14.93 6.25 -13.15
N PHE A 22 -13.77 5.65 -12.90
CA PHE A 22 -13.42 5.09 -11.59
C PHE A 22 -13.21 6.17 -10.53
N TRP A 23 -12.61 7.32 -10.88
CA TRP A 23 -12.54 8.46 -9.98
C TRP A 23 -13.91 8.97 -9.58
N VAL A 24 -14.84 9.12 -10.53
CA VAL A 24 -16.23 9.51 -10.24
C VAL A 24 -16.86 8.56 -9.24
N ALA A 25 -16.79 7.25 -9.51
CA ALA A 25 -17.37 6.24 -8.63
C ALA A 25 -16.75 6.28 -7.21
N THR A 26 -15.43 6.43 -7.14
CA THR A 26 -14.68 6.49 -5.88
C THR A 26 -15.01 7.74 -5.06
N LEU A 27 -15.00 8.92 -5.68
CA LEU A 27 -15.33 10.19 -5.01
C LEU A 27 -16.78 10.23 -4.53
N ASN A 28 -17.71 9.64 -5.29
CA ASN A 28 -19.10 9.50 -4.85
C ASN A 28 -19.23 8.63 -3.58
N VAL A 29 -18.49 7.52 -3.49
CA VAL A 29 -18.45 6.70 -2.27
C VAL A 29 -17.89 7.49 -1.09
N PHE A 30 -16.92 8.35 -1.31
CA PHE A 30 -16.34 9.21 -0.27
C PHE A 30 -17.21 10.42 0.08
N GLY A 31 -18.36 10.60 -0.61
CA GLY A 31 -19.26 11.73 -0.37
C GLY A 31 -18.69 13.08 -0.85
N VAL A 32 -17.66 13.07 -1.68
CA VAL A 32 -17.08 14.27 -2.27
C VAL A 32 -17.95 14.69 -3.46
N LYS A 33 -18.54 15.88 -3.36
CA LYS A 33 -19.42 16.43 -4.41
C LYS A 33 -18.59 17.14 -5.47
N ASP A 34 -19.03 17.02 -6.71
CA ASP A 34 -18.49 17.83 -7.82
C ASP A 34 -18.80 19.31 -7.55
N PRO A 35 -17.79 20.19 -7.37
CA PRO A 35 -18.02 21.61 -7.14
C PRO A 35 -18.59 22.33 -8.36
N TYR A 36 -18.62 21.67 -9.51
CA TYR A 36 -19.12 22.20 -10.78
C TYR A 36 -20.50 21.66 -11.18
N GLU A 37 -21.07 20.71 -10.42
CA GLU A 37 -22.43 20.23 -10.57
C GLU A 37 -23.41 21.37 -10.18
N GLY A 38 -23.95 22.09 -11.15
CA GLY A 38 -24.93 23.19 -10.94
C GLY A 38 -24.56 24.54 -11.56
N SER A 39 -23.36 24.69 -12.13
CA SER A 39 -22.96 25.94 -12.78
C SER A 39 -23.26 26.01 -14.30
N GLY A 40 -24.12 25.13 -14.79
CA GLY A 40 -24.51 25.05 -16.19
C GLY A 40 -25.94 25.52 -16.42
N ALA A 41 -26.10 26.77 -16.93
CA ALA A 41 -27.30 27.41 -17.47
C ALA A 41 -28.07 28.37 -16.54
N ASP A 42 -27.55 29.57 -16.35
CA ASP A 42 -28.38 30.75 -16.14
C ASP A 42 -29.09 31.07 -17.45
N THR A 43 -30.34 30.61 -17.56
CA THR A 43 -31.33 31.26 -18.40
C THR A 43 -32.11 32.22 -17.50
N PRO A 44 -32.25 33.50 -17.83
CA PRO A 44 -32.97 34.44 -16.97
C PRO A 44 -34.45 34.10 -16.96
N GLN A 45 -34.97 33.64 -15.84
CA GLN A 45 -36.42 33.62 -15.55
C GLN A 45 -36.74 34.70 -14.56
N THR A 46 -37.65 35.55 -14.99
CA THR A 46 -38.36 36.62 -14.32
C THR A 46 -38.86 36.26 -12.94
N GLU A 47 -38.74 37.24 -12.06
CA GLU A 47 -39.33 37.30 -10.73
C GLU A 47 -40.85 37.10 -10.75
N ASP A 48 -41.38 36.27 -9.83
CA ASP A 48 -42.58 36.66 -9.06
C ASP A 48 -42.79 35.76 -7.83
N ALA A 49 -42.81 36.47 -6.73
CA ALA A 49 -43.64 36.41 -5.53
C ALA A 49 -43.82 35.13 -4.67
N GLN A 50 -43.31 35.25 -3.46
CA GLN A 50 -43.95 34.98 -2.14
C GLN A 50 -44.57 33.60 -1.87
N SER A 51 -44.11 32.91 -0.85
CA SER A 51 -44.63 32.98 0.54
C SER A 51 -43.99 31.97 1.48
N VAL A 52 -43.89 32.43 2.70
CA VAL A 52 -43.52 31.88 4.01
C VAL A 52 -44.25 30.57 4.37
N SER A 53 -43.58 29.60 4.96
CA SER A 53 -43.85 29.10 6.32
C SER A 53 -43.19 27.76 6.65
N GLU A 54 -42.42 27.79 7.74
CA GLU A 54 -42.36 26.92 8.94
C GLU A 54 -41.88 25.47 8.87
N VAL A 55 -40.71 25.32 9.45
CA VAL A 55 -40.27 24.52 10.63
C VAL A 55 -41.11 23.28 10.98
N ASN A 56 -40.55 22.12 10.92
CA ASN A 56 -40.22 21.22 12.02
C ASN A 56 -39.92 19.76 11.61
N ALA A 57 -38.85 19.27 12.20
CA ALA A 57 -38.59 17.95 12.75
C ALA A 57 -38.72 16.69 11.89
N LYS A 58 -37.65 16.02 11.64
CA LYS A 58 -37.24 14.78 12.33
C LYS A 58 -36.09 14.07 11.59
N ASP A 59 -35.00 14.02 12.27
CA ASP A 59 -33.95 13.01 12.08
C ASP A 59 -34.53 11.60 12.11
N LYS A 60 -34.45 10.88 11.02
CA LYS A 60 -34.47 9.41 10.94
C LYS A 60 -34.51 8.86 9.50
N LYS A 61 -34.00 9.55 8.47
CA LYS A 61 -34.01 9.04 7.10
C LYS A 61 -32.65 9.07 6.37
N LYS A 62 -31.52 9.16 7.07
CA LYS A 62 -30.20 9.20 6.42
C LYS A 62 -29.63 7.84 6.00
N SER A 63 -30.13 6.72 6.55
CA SER A 63 -29.62 5.38 6.24
C SER A 63 -30.14 4.79 4.92
N LYS A 64 -31.33 5.16 4.48
CA LYS A 64 -31.93 4.56 3.27
C LYS A 64 -31.52 5.18 1.92
N ARG A 65 -30.82 6.34 1.94
CA ARG A 65 -30.40 7.01 0.69
C ARG A 65 -29.15 6.40 0.04
N ARG A 66 -28.33 5.67 0.79
CA ARG A 66 -27.10 5.08 0.25
C ARG A 66 -27.33 3.83 -0.62
N LEU A 67 -28.30 3.02 -0.28
CA LEU A 67 -28.72 1.88 -1.12
C LEU A 67 -29.44 2.31 -2.43
N GLY A 68 -29.92 3.54 -2.50
CA GLY A 68 -30.61 4.08 -3.68
C GLY A 68 -29.70 4.53 -4.82
N LEU A 69 -28.37 4.66 -4.60
CA LEU A 69 -27.43 5.03 -5.65
C LEU A 69 -27.29 3.95 -6.74
N PHE A 70 -27.70 2.71 -6.44
CA PHE A 70 -27.65 1.57 -7.35
C PHE A 70 -29.04 1.13 -7.86
N LYS A 71 -30.13 1.81 -7.47
CA LYS A 71 -31.49 1.58 -8.00
C LYS A 71 -31.84 2.60 -9.08
N ARG A 72 -31.74 2.18 -10.25
CA ARG A 72 -32.02 2.58 -11.56
C ARG A 72 -33.35 3.26 -11.92
N HIS A 73 -33.30 4.19 -12.85
CA HIS A 73 -34.42 4.55 -13.74
C HIS A 73 -34.26 3.86 -15.11
N GLU A 74 -35.26 3.06 -15.49
CA GLU A 74 -35.48 2.68 -16.88
C GLU A 74 -36.25 3.79 -17.61
N ASN A 75 -35.75 4.08 -18.82
CA ASN A 75 -36.34 4.86 -19.92
C ASN A 75 -36.25 6.38 -19.92
N LYS A 76 -35.38 6.92 -20.76
CA LYS A 76 -35.67 7.48 -22.08
C LYS A 76 -34.41 8.13 -22.64
N GLU A 77 -34.21 7.89 -23.94
CA GLU A 77 -33.17 8.52 -24.77
C GLU A 77 -33.23 10.03 -24.71
N SER A 78 -32.10 10.69 -24.44
CA SER A 78 -31.51 11.80 -25.20
C SER A 78 -30.31 12.41 -24.45
N SER A 79 -29.18 12.40 -25.12
CA SER A 79 -28.06 13.36 -25.11
C SER A 79 -27.46 13.85 -23.79
N SER A 80 -26.10 13.66 -23.73
CA SER A 80 -25.15 14.35 -22.83
C SER A 80 -25.32 14.03 -21.36
N GLY A 81 -24.54 13.08 -20.84
CA GLY A 81 -24.68 12.73 -19.45
C GLY A 81 -23.42 12.16 -18.87
N THR A 82 -23.16 12.60 -17.72
CA THR A 82 -22.34 11.99 -16.69
C THR A 82 -22.79 10.56 -16.44
N ALA A 83 -21.96 9.58 -16.77
CA ALA A 83 -22.26 8.17 -16.55
C ALA A 83 -22.14 7.86 -15.05
N THR A 84 -23.26 7.67 -14.39
CA THR A 84 -23.36 7.06 -13.06
C THR A 84 -23.19 5.53 -13.21
N PRO A 85 -22.44 4.83 -12.35
CA PRO A 85 -22.28 3.37 -12.41
C PRO A 85 -23.65 2.69 -12.42
N THR A 86 -23.89 1.83 -13.40
CA THR A 86 -25.26 1.37 -13.77
C THR A 86 -25.61 -0.04 -13.35
N LYS A 87 -24.73 -0.79 -12.67
CA LYS A 87 -25.01 -2.17 -12.22
C LYS A 87 -25.05 -2.30 -10.71
N ASP A 88 -26.08 -2.96 -10.20
CA ASP A 88 -26.15 -3.40 -8.82
C ASP A 88 -24.97 -4.36 -8.54
N PRO A 89 -24.10 -4.11 -7.57
CA PRO A 89 -22.97 -5.01 -7.21
C PRO A 89 -23.44 -6.44 -6.91
N SER A 90 -24.69 -6.62 -6.46
CA SER A 90 -25.27 -7.95 -6.23
C SER A 90 -25.48 -8.77 -7.52
N GLN A 91 -25.35 -8.16 -8.70
CA GLN A 91 -25.42 -8.82 -10.01
C GLN A 91 -24.05 -9.27 -10.54
N LEU A 92 -22.97 -9.06 -9.77
CA LEU A 92 -21.69 -9.68 -10.07
C LEU A 92 -21.86 -11.20 -9.95
N ALA A 93 -21.61 -11.91 -11.05
CA ALA A 93 -21.81 -13.35 -11.11
C ALA A 93 -21.01 -14.05 -10.00
N ASP A 94 -21.62 -15.01 -9.30
CA ASP A 94 -21.01 -15.79 -8.19
C ASP A 94 -19.61 -16.35 -8.47
N GLY A 95 -19.24 -16.55 -9.74
CA GLY A 95 -17.92 -17.04 -10.15
C GLY A 95 -16.77 -16.05 -10.04
N ASP A 96 -17.04 -14.75 -9.93
CA ASP A 96 -16.02 -13.69 -9.88
C ASP A 96 -15.69 -13.24 -8.45
N ASP A 97 -16.46 -13.67 -7.44
CA ASP A 97 -16.32 -13.26 -6.04
C ASP A 97 -15.66 -14.34 -5.16
N LYS A 98 -14.50 -14.83 -5.59
CA LYS A 98 -13.71 -15.89 -4.92
C LYS A 98 -13.48 -15.63 -3.42
N TYR A 99 -13.43 -14.37 -3.00
CA TYR A 99 -13.05 -13.95 -1.65
C TYR A 99 -14.15 -13.24 -0.86
N GLY A 100 -15.40 -13.22 -1.37
CA GLY A 100 -16.53 -12.59 -0.69
C GLY A 100 -16.52 -11.06 -0.68
N GLN A 101 -15.83 -10.45 -1.65
CA GLN A 101 -15.60 -9.00 -1.72
C GLN A 101 -16.91 -8.20 -1.89
N VAL A 102 -17.93 -8.76 -2.53
CA VAL A 102 -19.25 -8.11 -2.67
C VAL A 102 -19.92 -7.93 -1.31
N LYS A 103 -19.86 -8.95 -0.45
CA LYS A 103 -20.40 -8.87 0.93
C LYS A 103 -19.63 -7.83 1.75
N ASP A 104 -18.31 -7.84 1.67
CA ASP A 104 -17.45 -6.88 2.38
C ASP A 104 -17.72 -5.45 1.93
N PHE A 105 -17.90 -5.23 0.63
CA PHE A 105 -18.29 -3.95 0.04
C PHE A 105 -19.61 -3.44 0.63
N GLN A 106 -20.64 -4.27 0.67
CA GLN A 106 -21.94 -3.90 1.23
C GLN A 106 -21.83 -3.56 2.71
N GLN A 107 -21.14 -4.40 3.47
CA GLN A 107 -20.98 -4.23 4.92
C GLN A 107 -20.24 -2.94 5.27
N ILE A 108 -19.17 -2.60 4.57
CA ILE A 108 -18.42 -1.37 4.88
C ILE A 108 -19.23 -0.11 4.55
N LEU A 109 -20.01 -0.12 3.45
CA LEU A 109 -20.88 1.01 3.11
C LEU A 109 -21.99 1.24 4.15
N GLU A 110 -22.42 0.20 4.86
CA GLU A 110 -23.41 0.30 5.94
C GLU A 110 -22.80 0.82 7.24
N THR A 111 -21.54 0.47 7.51
CA THR A 111 -20.90 0.70 8.82
C THR A 111 -20.00 1.94 8.89
N HIS A 112 -19.56 2.46 7.73
CA HIS A 112 -18.61 3.57 7.65
C HIS A 112 -19.21 4.83 7.05
N SER A 113 -18.76 5.99 7.58
CA SER A 113 -19.08 7.26 6.94
C SER A 113 -18.28 7.44 5.63
N PRO A 114 -18.80 8.18 4.64
CA PRO A 114 -18.06 8.52 3.44
C PRO A 114 -16.71 9.17 3.71
N GLU A 115 -16.66 10.05 4.71
CA GLU A 115 -15.44 10.75 5.10
C GLU A 115 -14.39 9.78 5.65
N SER A 116 -14.80 8.79 6.45
CA SER A 116 -13.90 7.74 6.95
C SER A 116 -13.35 6.88 5.83
N LEU A 117 -14.17 6.54 4.83
CA LEU A 117 -13.71 5.82 3.65
C LEU A 117 -12.70 6.66 2.83
N GLY A 118 -12.98 7.95 2.66
CA GLY A 118 -12.03 8.86 2.02
C GLY A 118 -10.69 8.92 2.77
N ALA A 119 -10.72 9.04 4.09
CA ALA A 119 -9.51 9.04 4.92
C ALA A 119 -8.71 7.74 4.78
N THR A 120 -9.38 6.58 4.79
CA THR A 120 -8.73 5.28 4.57
C THR A 120 -8.07 5.18 3.20
N PHE A 121 -8.73 5.66 2.14
CA PHE A 121 -8.13 5.69 0.80
C PHE A 121 -6.85 6.53 0.78
N TRP A 122 -6.88 7.75 1.32
CA TRP A 122 -5.73 8.65 1.30
C TRP A 122 -4.59 8.17 2.21
N SER A 123 -4.89 7.38 3.24
CA SER A 123 -3.89 6.62 4.02
C SER A 123 -3.23 5.53 3.17
N MET A 124 -4.00 4.82 2.31
CA MET A 124 -3.45 3.80 1.41
C MET A 124 -2.55 4.39 0.32
N VAL A 125 -2.77 5.63 -0.11
CA VAL A 125 -1.95 6.30 -1.16
C VAL A 125 -0.49 6.38 -0.71
N LYS A 126 -0.21 6.72 0.54
CA LYS A 126 1.17 6.86 1.07
C LYS A 126 2.04 7.74 0.17
N ALA A 127 3.09 7.17 -0.38
CA ALA A 127 4.00 7.80 -1.34
C ALA A 127 3.68 7.45 -2.80
N ASP A 128 2.59 6.73 -3.09
CA ASP A 128 2.19 6.41 -4.46
C ASP A 128 1.52 7.63 -5.13
N HIS A 129 1.53 7.65 -6.45
CA HIS A 129 0.65 8.55 -7.19
C HIS A 129 -0.80 8.07 -7.03
N PRO A 130 -1.80 8.95 -6.73
CA PRO A 130 -3.17 8.50 -6.50
C PRO A 130 -3.77 7.72 -7.68
N ASP A 131 -3.45 8.13 -8.93
CA ASP A 131 -3.89 7.40 -10.13
C ASP A 131 -3.25 6.01 -10.21
N SER A 132 -1.96 5.87 -9.86
CA SER A 132 -1.29 4.56 -9.86
C SER A 132 -1.96 3.57 -8.91
N LEU A 133 -2.41 4.03 -7.74
CA LEU A 133 -3.17 3.20 -6.81
C LEU A 133 -4.47 2.71 -7.44
N LEU A 134 -5.28 3.60 -8.03
CA LEU A 134 -6.54 3.20 -8.68
C LEU A 134 -6.31 2.30 -9.90
N LEU A 135 -5.29 2.59 -10.71
CA LEU A 135 -4.95 1.80 -11.89
C LEU A 135 -4.62 0.34 -11.56
N ARG A 136 -4.07 0.03 -10.37
CA ARG A 136 -3.85 -1.34 -9.91
C ARG A 136 -5.17 -2.12 -9.84
N PHE A 137 -6.21 -1.52 -9.27
CA PHE A 137 -7.53 -2.14 -9.17
C PHE A 137 -8.22 -2.28 -10.54
N LEU A 138 -8.10 -1.28 -11.41
CA LEU A 138 -8.62 -1.34 -12.79
C LEU A 138 -7.95 -2.47 -13.60
N ARG A 139 -6.62 -2.57 -13.57
CA ARG A 139 -5.90 -3.65 -14.27
C ARG A 139 -6.31 -5.03 -13.73
N ALA A 140 -6.35 -5.18 -12.41
CA ALA A 140 -6.75 -6.43 -11.76
C ALA A 140 -8.19 -6.87 -12.10
N ARG A 141 -9.04 -5.93 -12.41
CA ARG A 141 -10.44 -6.19 -12.82
C ARG A 141 -10.69 -5.94 -14.32
N LYS A 142 -9.61 -6.00 -15.15
CA LYS A 142 -9.69 -5.90 -16.62
C LYS A 142 -10.47 -4.67 -17.09
N TRP A 143 -10.27 -3.54 -16.40
CA TRP A 143 -10.90 -2.24 -16.67
C TRP A 143 -12.42 -2.18 -16.42
N ASP A 144 -12.99 -3.16 -15.71
CA ASP A 144 -14.36 -3.12 -15.21
C ASP A 144 -14.40 -2.25 -13.93
N VAL A 145 -15.01 -1.07 -14.05
CA VAL A 145 -15.02 -0.06 -12.99
C VAL A 145 -15.83 -0.53 -11.77
N ASP A 146 -16.96 -1.20 -11.97
CA ASP A 146 -17.81 -1.67 -10.87
C ASP A 146 -17.08 -2.74 -10.04
N LYS A 147 -16.44 -3.69 -10.72
CA LYS A 147 -15.63 -4.73 -10.06
C LYS A 147 -14.39 -4.13 -9.37
N ALA A 148 -13.74 -3.15 -9.99
CA ALA A 148 -12.61 -2.44 -9.39
C ALA A 148 -13.01 -1.68 -8.12
N LEU A 149 -14.19 -1.03 -8.13
CA LEU A 149 -14.73 -0.35 -6.96
C LEU A 149 -15.03 -1.32 -5.80
N VAL A 150 -15.68 -2.44 -6.10
CA VAL A 150 -15.94 -3.48 -5.10
C VAL A 150 -14.62 -3.97 -4.48
N MET A 151 -13.61 -4.25 -5.30
CA MET A 151 -12.30 -4.69 -4.82
C MET A 151 -11.61 -3.64 -3.97
N LEU A 152 -11.61 -2.37 -4.40
CA LEU A 152 -11.00 -1.26 -3.64
C LEU A 152 -11.64 -1.10 -2.26
N ILE A 153 -12.96 -1.02 -2.21
CA ILE A 153 -13.70 -0.79 -0.96
C ILE A 153 -13.59 -2.01 -0.02
N SER A 154 -13.64 -3.24 -0.55
CA SER A 154 -13.40 -4.46 0.23
C SER A 154 -11.97 -4.48 0.80
N THR A 155 -10.96 -4.09 0.01
CA THR A 155 -9.57 -3.94 0.48
C THR A 155 -9.47 -2.93 1.64
N MET A 156 -10.20 -1.81 1.57
CA MET A 156 -10.20 -0.82 2.64
C MET A 156 -10.76 -1.41 3.95
N ARG A 157 -11.83 -2.20 3.87
CA ARG A 157 -12.37 -2.92 5.03
C ARG A 157 -11.35 -3.90 5.61
N TRP A 158 -10.73 -4.72 4.77
CA TRP A 158 -9.70 -5.67 5.17
C TRP A 158 -8.53 -4.96 5.89
N ARG A 159 -8.05 -3.83 5.36
CA ARG A 159 -6.96 -3.04 5.97
C ARG A 159 -7.33 -2.49 7.33
N SER A 160 -8.52 -1.89 7.47
CA SER A 160 -8.91 -1.15 8.68
C SER A 160 -9.53 -2.02 9.78
N HIS A 161 -10.16 -3.16 9.43
CA HIS A 161 -10.96 -3.96 10.38
C HIS A 161 -10.47 -5.38 10.57
N GLU A 162 -9.89 -6.00 9.55
CA GLU A 162 -9.42 -7.38 9.69
C GLU A 162 -7.95 -7.42 10.10
N GLN A 163 -7.10 -6.64 9.45
CA GLN A 163 -5.66 -6.70 9.66
C GLN A 163 -5.10 -5.51 10.44
N HIS A 164 -5.83 -4.41 10.57
CA HIS A 164 -5.33 -3.19 11.22
C HIS A 164 -3.97 -2.76 10.67
N VAL A 165 -3.90 -2.66 9.32
CA VAL A 165 -2.62 -2.50 8.62
C VAL A 165 -1.94 -1.18 9.00
N ASP A 166 -2.67 -0.07 8.92
CA ASP A 166 -2.09 1.26 9.11
C ASP A 166 -2.03 1.66 10.59
N ASP A 167 -3.03 1.29 11.39
CA ASP A 167 -3.17 1.67 12.81
C ASP A 167 -2.46 0.72 13.79
N ASP A 168 -2.08 -0.48 13.36
CA ASP A 168 -1.35 -1.45 14.20
C ASP A 168 -0.08 -1.97 13.52
N ILE A 169 -0.18 -2.73 12.39
CA ILE A 169 0.98 -3.41 11.78
C ILE A 169 2.08 -2.41 11.40
N VAL A 170 1.72 -1.31 10.75
CA VAL A 170 2.65 -0.27 10.29
C VAL A 170 2.99 0.70 11.42
N TYR A 171 1.98 1.14 12.18
CA TYR A 171 2.14 2.15 13.23
C TYR A 171 2.98 1.65 14.40
N ARG A 172 2.72 0.44 14.91
CA ARG A 172 3.45 -0.16 16.02
C ARG A 172 4.70 -0.93 15.56
N GLY A 173 4.62 -1.61 14.39
CA GLY A 173 5.73 -2.28 13.74
C GLY A 173 6.58 -3.17 14.64
N GLU A 174 7.89 -3.14 14.44
CA GLU A 174 8.88 -3.92 15.21
C GLU A 174 8.95 -3.45 16.68
N GLY A 175 8.85 -2.14 16.92
CA GLY A 175 8.82 -1.58 18.28
C GLY A 175 7.64 -2.07 19.08
N GLY A 176 6.45 -2.12 18.49
CA GLY A 176 5.26 -2.69 19.11
C GLY A 176 5.41 -4.18 19.43
N ALA A 177 6.06 -4.95 18.55
CA ALA A 177 6.34 -6.36 18.83
C ALA A 177 7.31 -6.55 20.03
N VAL A 178 8.26 -5.63 20.22
CA VAL A 178 9.13 -5.61 21.41
C VAL A 178 8.34 -5.31 22.69
N GLU A 179 7.36 -4.41 22.61
CA GLU A 179 6.44 -4.12 23.73
C GLU A 179 5.57 -5.34 24.04
N ASP A 180 4.94 -5.92 23.00
CA ASP A 180 4.07 -7.09 23.12
C ASP A 180 4.82 -8.30 23.72
N SER A 181 6.08 -8.53 23.35
CA SER A 181 6.92 -9.61 23.88
C SER A 181 7.18 -9.51 25.38
N LYS A 182 6.93 -8.36 26.01
CA LYS A 182 7.07 -8.10 27.43
C LYS A 182 5.70 -8.04 28.16
N SER A 183 4.60 -8.30 27.45
CA SER A 183 3.26 -8.23 28.00
C SER A 183 3.05 -9.29 29.10
N ASN A 184 2.25 -8.92 30.10
CA ASN A 184 1.78 -9.86 31.11
C ASN A 184 0.73 -10.86 30.57
N ASP A 185 0.04 -10.49 29.48
CA ASP A 185 -0.86 -11.40 28.78
C ASP A 185 -0.05 -12.43 27.97
N PRO A 186 -0.18 -13.73 28.26
CA PRO A 186 0.58 -14.77 27.58
C PRO A 186 0.33 -14.84 26.08
N ALA A 187 -0.89 -14.51 25.62
CA ALA A 187 -1.24 -14.55 24.19
C ALA A 187 -0.57 -13.40 23.44
N VAL A 188 -0.65 -12.18 23.98
CA VAL A 188 0.01 -10.99 23.44
C VAL A 188 1.53 -11.17 23.43
N ARG A 189 2.09 -11.66 24.55
CA ARG A 189 3.52 -11.93 24.64
C ARG A 189 3.99 -12.92 23.58
N LYS A 190 3.29 -14.05 23.44
CA LYS A 190 3.62 -15.04 22.41
C LYS A 190 3.57 -14.47 21.01
N GLU A 191 2.58 -13.66 20.69
CA GLU A 191 2.44 -13.02 19.38
C GLU A 191 3.62 -12.10 19.07
N GLY A 192 4.03 -11.27 20.03
CA GLY A 192 5.22 -10.41 19.91
C GLY A 192 6.51 -11.20 19.75
N GLU A 193 6.70 -12.26 20.57
CA GLU A 193 7.87 -13.16 20.47
C GLU A 193 7.92 -13.89 19.13
N ASP A 194 6.79 -14.41 18.65
CA ASP A 194 6.69 -15.09 17.36
C ASP A 194 7.03 -14.15 16.20
N PHE A 195 6.56 -12.90 16.26
CA PHE A 195 6.85 -11.88 15.23
C PHE A 195 8.35 -11.53 15.20
N LEU A 196 8.95 -11.23 16.37
CA LEU A 196 10.37 -10.92 16.49
C LEU A 196 11.26 -12.11 16.09
N THR A 197 10.84 -13.32 16.39
CA THR A 197 11.57 -14.54 16.01
C THR A 197 11.69 -14.64 14.48
N GLN A 198 10.63 -14.34 13.74
CA GLN A 198 10.66 -14.36 12.27
C GLN A 198 11.64 -13.32 11.69
N LEU A 199 11.67 -12.11 12.29
CA LEU A 199 12.64 -11.08 11.92
C LEU A 199 14.08 -11.49 12.24
N ARG A 200 14.35 -11.96 13.46
CA ARG A 200 15.68 -12.37 13.91
C ARG A 200 16.26 -13.51 13.08
N LEU A 201 15.41 -14.44 12.68
CA LEU A 201 15.80 -15.54 11.79
C LEU A 201 16.03 -15.06 10.33
N GLY A 202 15.56 -13.86 9.97
CA GLY A 202 15.54 -13.43 8.57
C GLY A 202 14.71 -14.37 7.70
N LYS A 203 13.53 -14.80 8.21
CA LYS A 203 12.64 -15.70 7.48
C LYS A 203 12.22 -15.13 6.14
N SER A 204 12.02 -13.79 6.08
CA SER A 204 11.87 -13.02 4.86
C SER A 204 12.58 -11.67 5.01
N PHE A 205 13.23 -11.21 3.96
CA PHE A 205 13.89 -9.90 3.96
C PHE A 205 13.94 -9.32 2.55
N LEU A 206 14.06 -8.00 2.48
CA LEU A 206 14.23 -7.25 1.23
C LEU A 206 15.70 -6.91 1.05
N HIS A 207 16.28 -7.28 -0.08
CA HIS A 207 17.62 -6.87 -0.44
C HIS A 207 17.85 -6.99 -1.94
N GLY A 208 18.40 -5.94 -2.53
CA GLY A 208 18.73 -5.91 -3.95
C GLY A 208 17.54 -5.68 -4.88
N THR A 209 17.84 -5.66 -6.17
CA THR A 209 16.86 -5.50 -7.26
C THR A 209 17.08 -6.50 -8.38
N ASP A 210 16.00 -6.89 -9.06
CA ASP A 210 16.09 -7.66 -10.29
C ASP A 210 16.49 -6.78 -11.49
N ARG A 211 16.64 -7.38 -12.68
CA ARG A 211 17.02 -6.67 -13.91
C ARG A 211 16.00 -5.63 -14.37
N GLU A 212 14.77 -5.73 -13.89
CA GLU A 212 13.70 -4.75 -14.13
C GLU A 212 13.58 -3.74 -12.97
N GLY A 213 14.56 -3.67 -12.05
CA GLY A 213 14.61 -2.76 -10.93
C GLY A 213 13.57 -3.04 -9.84
N ARG A 214 12.95 -4.22 -9.84
CA ARG A 214 12.00 -4.62 -8.80
C ARG A 214 12.77 -5.00 -7.53
N PRO A 215 12.36 -4.52 -6.36
CA PRO A 215 12.97 -4.96 -5.11
C PRO A 215 12.81 -6.47 -4.94
N LEU A 216 13.84 -7.13 -4.45
CA LEU A 216 13.87 -8.57 -4.18
C LEU A 216 13.37 -8.81 -2.75
N CYS A 217 12.35 -9.66 -2.61
CA CYS A 217 11.91 -10.22 -1.34
C CYS A 217 12.38 -11.68 -1.26
N ASN A 218 13.37 -11.94 -0.43
CA ASN A 218 13.90 -13.28 -0.20
C ASN A 218 13.11 -13.96 0.90
N VAL A 219 12.61 -15.18 0.66
CA VAL A 219 11.88 -16.01 1.62
C VAL A 219 12.61 -17.32 1.81
N ARG A 220 13.21 -17.50 2.99
CA ARG A 220 13.94 -18.72 3.39
C ARG A 220 12.96 -19.78 3.88
N VAL A 221 12.42 -20.59 2.97
CA VAL A 221 11.35 -21.56 3.29
C VAL A 221 11.79 -22.58 4.33
N ARG A 222 13.07 -22.95 4.34
CA ARG A 222 13.66 -23.89 5.32
C ARG A 222 13.51 -23.45 6.80
N LEU A 223 13.31 -22.13 7.04
CA LEU A 223 13.16 -21.56 8.38
C LEU A 223 11.71 -21.53 8.87
N HIS A 224 10.76 -21.99 8.02
CA HIS A 224 9.38 -22.15 8.43
C HIS A 224 9.11 -23.59 8.86
N LYS A 225 8.43 -23.76 9.99
CA LYS A 225 7.85 -25.02 10.42
C LYS A 225 6.45 -24.79 10.95
N GLY A 226 5.52 -25.60 10.50
CA GLY A 226 4.12 -25.50 10.92
C GLY A 226 3.97 -25.60 12.44
N GLY A 227 3.20 -24.69 13.03
CA GLY A 227 2.90 -24.66 14.46
C GLY A 227 3.95 -24.02 15.37
N GLU A 228 5.14 -23.63 14.88
CA GLU A 228 6.13 -22.90 15.68
C GLU A 228 5.67 -21.46 16.01
N GLN A 229 5.07 -20.78 15.04
CA GLN A 229 4.48 -19.44 15.22
C GLN A 229 2.96 -19.53 15.16
N SER A 230 2.27 -18.61 15.85
CA SER A 230 0.83 -18.47 15.74
C SER A 230 0.42 -18.03 14.32
N GLU A 231 -0.74 -18.48 13.86
CA GLU A 231 -1.29 -18.09 12.54
C GLU A 231 -1.39 -16.57 12.43
N ARG A 232 -1.88 -15.90 13.46
CA ARG A 232 -1.98 -14.44 13.50
C ARG A 232 -0.62 -13.74 13.36
N SER A 233 0.43 -14.24 14.01
CA SER A 233 1.78 -13.69 13.86
C SER A 233 2.34 -13.91 12.46
N LEU A 234 2.05 -15.06 11.82
CA LEU A 234 2.42 -15.33 10.42
C LEU A 234 1.72 -14.36 9.45
N GLU A 235 0.42 -14.14 9.65
CA GLU A 235 -0.35 -13.18 8.85
C GLU A 235 0.17 -11.76 9.02
N ARG A 236 0.34 -11.31 10.27
CA ARG A 236 0.88 -9.99 10.62
C ARG A 236 2.26 -9.77 9.99
N TYR A 237 3.15 -10.76 10.09
CA TYR A 237 4.49 -10.70 9.49
C TYR A 237 4.43 -10.63 7.97
N THR A 238 3.57 -11.41 7.33
CA THR A 238 3.37 -11.36 5.88
C THR A 238 2.94 -9.98 5.41
N VAL A 239 1.95 -9.38 6.06
CA VAL A 239 1.47 -8.02 5.72
C VAL A 239 2.55 -6.97 6.00
N TYR A 240 3.27 -7.09 7.12
CA TYR A 240 4.41 -6.22 7.44
C TYR A 240 5.48 -6.23 6.33
N VAL A 241 5.87 -7.41 5.84
CA VAL A 241 6.86 -7.54 4.76
C VAL A 241 6.34 -6.91 3.47
N ILE A 242 5.07 -7.10 3.12
CA ILE A 242 4.45 -6.49 1.92
C ILE A 242 4.42 -4.96 2.05
N GLU A 243 4.00 -4.41 3.19
CA GLU A 243 3.96 -2.97 3.40
C GLU A 243 5.37 -2.35 3.39
N THR A 244 6.37 -3.07 3.92
CA THR A 244 7.77 -2.66 3.83
C THR A 244 8.27 -2.69 2.39
N ALA A 245 7.93 -3.72 1.62
CA ALA A 245 8.27 -3.80 0.19
C ALA A 245 7.66 -2.63 -0.60
N ARG A 246 6.44 -2.21 -0.29
CA ARG A 246 5.82 -1.02 -0.91
C ARG A 246 6.64 0.25 -0.71
N LEU A 247 7.27 0.41 0.45
CA LEU A 247 8.15 1.56 0.72
C LEU A 247 9.40 1.57 -0.15
N THR A 248 9.79 0.44 -0.73
CA THR A 248 10.98 0.32 -1.59
C THR A 248 10.68 0.47 -3.07
N LEU A 249 9.40 0.49 -3.47
CA LEU A 249 9.00 0.70 -4.86
C LEU A 249 9.28 2.14 -5.30
N ARG A 250 9.77 2.30 -6.52
CA ARG A 250 10.05 3.62 -7.14
C ARG A 250 9.53 3.63 -8.58
N PRO A 251 8.74 4.63 -8.94
CA PRO A 251 8.29 4.75 -10.32
C PRO A 251 9.45 4.70 -11.32
N PRO A 252 9.28 4.04 -12.47
CA PRO A 252 8.07 3.41 -12.97
C PRO A 252 7.81 1.98 -12.46
N VAL A 253 8.63 1.48 -11.50
CA VAL A 253 8.50 0.14 -10.93
C VAL A 253 7.40 0.12 -9.88
N GLU A 254 6.37 -0.71 -10.11
CA GLU A 254 5.20 -0.84 -9.23
C GLU A 254 5.05 -2.24 -8.61
N THR A 255 5.97 -3.17 -8.92
CA THR A 255 5.89 -4.57 -8.48
C THR A 255 7.17 -5.03 -7.83
N ALA A 256 7.11 -6.10 -7.03
CA ALA A 256 8.27 -6.75 -6.42
C ALA A 256 8.55 -8.11 -7.08
N CYS A 257 9.78 -8.58 -6.94
CA CYS A 257 10.19 -9.96 -7.23
C CYS A 257 10.31 -10.74 -5.92
N ILE A 258 9.69 -11.92 -5.82
CA ILE A 258 9.78 -12.78 -4.64
C ILE A 258 10.63 -14.00 -4.99
N ILE A 259 11.62 -14.31 -4.15
CA ILE A 259 12.44 -15.51 -4.25
C ILE A 259 12.07 -16.43 -3.09
N PHE A 260 11.41 -17.56 -3.38
CA PHE A 260 11.23 -18.64 -2.42
C PHE A 260 12.45 -19.55 -2.48
N ASP A 261 13.38 -19.35 -1.55
CA ASP A 261 14.56 -20.22 -1.42
C ASP A 261 14.15 -21.55 -0.76
N MET A 262 14.12 -22.61 -1.57
CA MET A 262 13.77 -23.97 -1.18
C MET A 262 14.99 -24.82 -0.81
N THR A 263 16.18 -24.22 -0.68
CA THR A 263 17.39 -24.91 -0.24
C THR A 263 17.13 -25.63 1.09
N ASN A 264 17.44 -26.90 1.18
CA ASN A 264 17.18 -27.75 2.34
C ASN A 264 15.70 -27.88 2.74
N PHE A 265 14.77 -27.64 1.82
CA PHE A 265 13.34 -27.87 2.03
C PHE A 265 13.06 -29.32 2.41
N SER A 266 12.23 -29.50 3.43
CA SER A 266 11.68 -30.78 3.85
C SER A 266 10.16 -30.69 4.03
N MET A 267 9.49 -31.82 4.16
CA MET A 267 8.03 -31.83 4.40
C MET A 267 7.62 -31.15 5.71
N ALA A 268 8.53 -31.01 6.69
CA ALA A 268 8.29 -30.25 7.89
C ALA A 268 8.15 -28.74 7.68
N ASN A 269 8.63 -28.23 6.53
CA ASN A 269 8.52 -26.83 6.14
C ASN A 269 7.21 -26.55 5.35
N MET A 270 6.45 -27.60 5.01
CA MET A 270 5.21 -27.46 4.26
C MET A 270 4.04 -27.11 5.16
N ASP A 271 3.51 -25.91 4.97
CA ASP A 271 2.32 -25.41 5.63
C ASP A 271 1.44 -24.68 4.61
N TYR A 272 0.25 -25.21 4.38
CA TYR A 272 -0.68 -24.62 3.40
C TYR A 272 -1.39 -23.36 3.90
N THR A 273 -1.49 -23.16 5.22
CA THR A 273 -2.22 -22.02 5.80
C THR A 273 -1.58 -20.67 5.41
N PRO A 274 -0.28 -20.42 5.67
CA PRO A 274 0.35 -19.17 5.25
C PRO A 274 0.42 -19.03 3.72
N VAL A 275 0.53 -20.12 2.96
CA VAL A 275 0.50 -20.07 1.50
C VAL A 275 -0.84 -19.58 0.98
N LYS A 276 -1.97 -20.13 1.51
CA LYS A 276 -3.32 -19.66 1.15
C LYS A 276 -3.54 -18.21 1.54
N PHE A 277 -3.06 -17.81 2.71
CA PHE A 277 -3.13 -16.42 3.14
C PHE A 277 -2.38 -15.48 2.19
N MET A 278 -1.13 -15.78 1.82
CA MET A 278 -0.36 -15.01 0.85
C MET A 278 -1.09 -14.88 -0.50
N ILE A 279 -1.63 -15.99 -1.01
CA ILE A 279 -2.40 -15.98 -2.26
C ILE A 279 -3.61 -15.04 -2.15
N LYS A 280 -4.42 -15.18 -1.08
CA LYS A 280 -5.57 -14.29 -0.83
C LYS A 280 -5.14 -12.84 -0.77
N VAL A 281 -4.07 -12.53 -0.04
CA VAL A 281 -3.58 -11.16 0.15
C VAL A 281 -3.18 -10.52 -1.18
N PHE A 282 -2.40 -11.21 -2.01
CA PHE A 282 -1.97 -10.67 -3.31
C PHE A 282 -3.13 -10.56 -4.30
N GLU A 283 -4.02 -11.55 -4.37
CA GLU A 283 -5.11 -11.53 -5.33
C GLU A 283 -6.26 -10.60 -4.95
N ALA A 284 -6.53 -10.42 -3.64
CA ALA A 284 -7.68 -9.66 -3.17
C ALA A 284 -7.33 -8.25 -2.68
N ASN A 285 -6.16 -8.05 -2.05
CA ASN A 285 -5.87 -6.82 -1.29
C ASN A 285 -4.64 -6.04 -1.77
N TYR A 286 -3.71 -6.69 -2.49
CA TYR A 286 -2.55 -6.04 -3.10
C TYR A 286 -2.48 -6.35 -4.61
N PRO A 287 -3.52 -5.92 -5.37
CA PRO A 287 -3.56 -6.22 -6.79
C PRO A 287 -2.37 -5.63 -7.53
N GLU A 288 -1.91 -6.33 -8.56
CA GLU A 288 -0.83 -5.88 -9.45
C GLU A 288 0.45 -5.44 -8.71
N SER A 289 0.74 -6.06 -7.55
CA SER A 289 1.95 -5.82 -6.76
C SER A 289 3.04 -6.86 -7.00
N LEU A 290 2.69 -8.00 -7.60
CA LEU A 290 3.58 -9.11 -7.85
C LEU A 290 4.10 -9.08 -9.30
N GLY A 291 5.42 -8.93 -9.48
CA GLY A 291 6.07 -8.92 -10.79
C GLY A 291 6.50 -10.32 -11.19
N THR A 292 7.43 -10.91 -10.45
CA THR A 292 8.02 -12.23 -10.70
C THR A 292 8.10 -13.03 -9.41
N VAL A 293 7.89 -14.33 -9.49
CA VAL A 293 8.08 -15.27 -8.38
C VAL A 293 9.07 -16.34 -8.81
N LEU A 294 10.19 -16.44 -8.11
CA LEU A 294 11.23 -17.41 -8.33
C LEU A 294 11.16 -18.49 -7.24
N VAL A 295 10.90 -19.74 -7.63
CA VAL A 295 10.96 -20.90 -6.73
C VAL A 295 12.31 -21.58 -6.96
N HIS A 296 13.28 -21.22 -6.09
CA HIS A 296 14.68 -21.59 -6.25
C HIS A 296 15.03 -22.90 -5.52
N LYS A 297 15.74 -23.79 -6.20
CA LYS A 297 16.19 -25.10 -5.67
C LYS A 297 15.07 -25.97 -5.09
N ALA A 298 13.88 -25.93 -5.70
CA ALA A 298 12.78 -26.79 -5.28
C ALA A 298 13.11 -28.27 -5.46
N PRO A 299 13.02 -29.11 -4.43
CA PRO A 299 13.27 -30.55 -4.57
C PRO A 299 12.18 -31.21 -5.39
N TRP A 300 12.46 -32.39 -5.96
CA TRP A 300 11.52 -33.12 -6.82
C TRP A 300 10.15 -33.37 -6.16
N ILE A 301 10.12 -33.59 -4.85
CA ILE A 301 8.88 -33.81 -4.08
C ILE A 301 7.95 -32.59 -4.15
N PHE A 302 8.48 -31.39 -4.37
CA PHE A 302 7.70 -30.17 -4.47
C PHE A 302 6.79 -30.12 -5.72
N GLN A 303 7.05 -30.94 -6.73
CA GLN A 303 6.22 -31.01 -7.93
C GLN A 303 4.74 -31.38 -7.59
N GLY A 304 4.54 -32.31 -6.65
CA GLY A 304 3.20 -32.67 -6.17
C GLY A 304 2.51 -31.53 -5.41
N ILE A 305 3.27 -30.83 -4.55
CA ILE A 305 2.82 -29.66 -3.80
C ILE A 305 2.44 -28.53 -4.75
N TRP A 306 3.31 -28.23 -5.73
CA TRP A 306 3.09 -27.19 -6.72
C TRP A 306 1.80 -27.41 -7.53
N LYS A 307 1.49 -28.66 -7.89
CA LYS A 307 0.22 -28.97 -8.58
C LYS A 307 -1.00 -28.55 -7.77
N ILE A 308 -0.95 -28.71 -6.45
CA ILE A 308 -2.02 -28.28 -5.54
C ILE A 308 -2.08 -26.75 -5.46
N ILE A 309 -0.93 -26.10 -5.18
CA ILE A 309 -0.84 -24.64 -5.04
C ILE A 309 -1.28 -23.94 -6.32
N ARG A 310 -0.82 -24.41 -7.49
CA ARG A 310 -1.19 -23.88 -8.80
C ARG A 310 -2.71 -23.89 -9.03
N GLY A 311 -3.42 -24.87 -8.46
CA GLY A 311 -4.87 -24.96 -8.55
C GLY A 311 -5.61 -23.87 -7.75
N TRP A 312 -4.93 -23.19 -6.83
CA TRP A 312 -5.49 -22.08 -6.06
C TRP A 312 -5.21 -20.70 -6.68
N LEU A 313 -4.16 -20.61 -7.51
CA LEU A 313 -3.70 -19.35 -8.10
C LEU A 313 -4.58 -18.93 -9.27
N ASP A 314 -4.78 -17.61 -9.39
CA ASP A 314 -5.23 -17.02 -10.64
C ASP A 314 -4.22 -17.36 -11.78
N PRO A 315 -4.69 -17.67 -13.00
CA PRO A 315 -3.79 -17.99 -14.12
C PRO A 315 -2.72 -16.92 -14.41
N VAL A 316 -3.03 -15.63 -14.21
CA VAL A 316 -2.06 -14.53 -14.39
C VAL A 316 -0.96 -14.61 -13.34
N VAL A 317 -1.31 -14.87 -12.07
CA VAL A 317 -0.35 -15.04 -10.97
C VAL A 317 0.47 -16.30 -11.18
N ALA A 318 -0.16 -17.43 -11.57
CA ALA A 318 0.54 -18.67 -11.87
C ALA A 318 1.56 -18.52 -13.03
N GLY A 319 1.26 -17.66 -14.02
CA GLY A 319 2.16 -17.34 -15.12
C GLY A 319 3.39 -16.53 -14.73
N LYS A 320 3.42 -15.91 -13.55
CA LYS A 320 4.57 -15.16 -13.00
C LYS A 320 5.55 -16.04 -12.22
N VAL A 321 5.23 -17.34 -12.03
CA VAL A 321 6.05 -18.26 -11.24
C VAL A 321 7.04 -19.02 -12.13
N HIS A 322 8.32 -18.90 -11.81
CA HIS A 322 9.43 -19.54 -12.50
C HIS A 322 10.21 -20.42 -11.53
N PHE A 323 10.60 -21.59 -11.99
CA PHE A 323 11.46 -22.50 -11.25
C PHE A 323 12.92 -22.29 -11.67
N THR A 324 13.80 -22.17 -10.69
CA THR A 324 15.25 -21.99 -10.88
C THR A 324 15.99 -23.05 -10.07
N SER A 325 17.03 -23.65 -10.64
CA SER A 325 17.74 -24.77 -10.03
C SER A 325 19.15 -24.40 -9.54
N ASN A 326 19.73 -23.38 -10.14
CA ASN A 326 21.10 -22.91 -9.90
C ASN A 326 21.17 -21.39 -10.06
N VAL A 327 22.34 -20.81 -9.85
CA VAL A 327 22.57 -19.37 -9.98
C VAL A 327 22.42 -18.89 -11.44
N GLU A 328 22.80 -19.69 -12.41
CA GLU A 328 22.65 -19.36 -13.85
C GLU A 328 21.19 -19.20 -14.25
N ASP A 329 20.28 -19.92 -13.61
CA ASP A 329 18.83 -19.70 -13.80
C ASP A 329 18.36 -18.40 -13.14
N LEU A 330 18.89 -18.03 -11.97
CA LEU A 330 18.61 -16.76 -11.30
C LEU A 330 19.13 -15.57 -12.11
N GLU A 331 20.30 -15.72 -12.78
CA GLU A 331 20.91 -14.67 -13.60
C GLU A 331 20.04 -14.22 -14.77
N LYS A 332 19.08 -15.01 -15.20
CA LYS A 332 18.08 -14.62 -16.21
C LYS A 332 17.18 -13.48 -15.70
N PHE A 333 17.05 -13.33 -14.39
CA PHE A 333 16.19 -12.36 -13.74
C PHE A 333 16.96 -11.31 -12.95
N ILE A 334 18.08 -11.66 -12.34
CA ILE A 334 18.86 -10.83 -11.40
C ILE A 334 20.31 -10.77 -11.92
N ASP A 335 20.95 -9.63 -11.81
CA ASP A 335 22.38 -9.56 -12.10
C ASP A 335 23.16 -10.38 -11.07
N ARG A 336 24.17 -11.14 -11.50
CA ARG A 336 24.94 -12.03 -10.63
C ARG A 336 25.57 -11.27 -9.44
N SER A 337 26.00 -10.05 -9.68
CA SER A 337 26.54 -9.16 -8.66
C SER A 337 25.52 -8.72 -7.61
N HIS A 338 24.22 -8.91 -7.86
CA HIS A 338 23.09 -8.63 -6.98
C HIS A 338 22.44 -9.91 -6.40
N ILE A 339 23.01 -11.06 -6.71
CA ILE A 339 22.61 -12.34 -6.09
C ILE A 339 23.54 -12.57 -4.91
N ILE A 340 22.97 -12.67 -3.71
CA ILE A 340 23.74 -12.91 -2.47
C ILE A 340 24.45 -14.27 -2.51
N LYS A 341 25.60 -14.37 -1.84
CA LYS A 341 26.39 -15.63 -1.74
C LYS A 341 25.60 -16.81 -1.19
N GLU A 342 24.61 -16.57 -0.35
CA GLU A 342 23.69 -17.61 0.14
C GLU A 342 22.94 -18.33 -1.00
N LEU A 343 22.72 -17.66 -2.12
CA LEU A 343 22.09 -18.18 -3.34
C LEU A 343 23.11 -18.47 -4.44
N ASP A 344 24.39 -18.66 -4.09
CA ASP A 344 25.52 -18.91 -4.97
C ASP A 344 25.89 -17.75 -5.92
N GLY A 345 25.47 -16.50 -5.61
CA GLY A 345 25.85 -15.30 -6.33
C GLY A 345 27.17 -14.70 -5.86
N ASP A 346 27.48 -13.49 -6.39
CA ASP A 346 28.75 -12.81 -6.12
C ASP A 346 28.63 -11.79 -4.99
N GLU A 347 27.41 -11.40 -4.57
CA GLU A 347 27.20 -10.38 -3.56
C GLU A 347 27.52 -10.88 -2.15
N ASP A 348 28.54 -10.28 -1.52
CA ASP A 348 28.97 -10.59 -0.16
C ASP A 348 28.13 -9.84 0.87
N TRP A 349 26.86 -10.17 0.91
CA TRP A 349 25.89 -9.60 1.85
C TRP A 349 25.15 -10.73 2.59
N GLU A 350 24.92 -10.52 3.88
CA GLU A 350 24.18 -11.43 4.75
C GLU A 350 23.18 -10.63 5.59
N TYR A 351 22.01 -11.20 5.78
CA TYR A 351 20.98 -10.61 6.64
C TYR A 351 21.36 -10.77 8.11
N HIS A 352 21.54 -9.66 8.81
CA HIS A 352 21.72 -9.58 10.25
C HIS A 352 20.70 -8.63 10.84
N PHE A 353 19.73 -9.15 11.61
CA PHE A 353 18.71 -8.31 12.22
C PHE A 353 19.34 -7.33 13.21
N VAL A 354 18.97 -6.06 13.09
CA VAL A 354 19.31 -5.00 14.04
C VAL A 354 18.08 -4.74 14.89
N GLU A 355 18.20 -4.96 16.20
CA GLU A 355 17.11 -4.78 17.15
C GLU A 355 16.61 -3.33 17.17
N PRO A 356 15.31 -3.09 17.44
CA PRO A 356 14.75 -1.76 17.66
C PRO A 356 15.51 -1.00 18.75
N ILE A 357 15.77 0.29 18.48
CA ILE A 357 16.53 1.17 19.39
C ILE A 357 15.54 1.94 20.27
N PRO A 358 15.74 2.02 21.59
CA PRO A 358 14.88 2.81 22.46
C PRO A 358 14.79 4.27 21.99
N GLY A 359 13.56 4.79 21.87
CA GLY A 359 13.30 6.18 21.44
C GLY A 359 13.26 6.39 19.94
N GLU A 360 13.57 5.41 19.08
CA GLU A 360 13.54 5.58 17.62
C GLU A 360 12.14 5.94 17.07
N ASN A 361 11.09 5.59 17.82
CA ASN A 361 9.69 5.87 17.49
C ASN A 361 9.10 7.06 18.28
N ASP A 362 9.91 7.83 19.01
CA ASP A 362 9.42 8.99 19.75
C ASP A 362 8.72 10.04 18.87
N PRO A 363 9.10 10.27 17.59
CA PRO A 363 8.34 11.16 16.70
C PRO A 363 6.86 10.80 16.54
N ILE A 364 6.46 9.54 16.75
CA ILE A 364 5.05 9.12 16.70
C ILE A 364 4.22 9.79 17.81
N LYS A 365 4.85 10.14 18.94
CA LYS A 365 4.21 10.79 20.08
C LYS A 365 4.02 12.30 19.89
N ASP A 366 4.66 12.89 18.87
CA ASP A 366 4.52 14.32 18.56
C ASP A 366 3.24 14.57 17.75
N GLU A 367 2.12 14.64 18.49
CA GLU A 367 0.79 14.86 17.91
C GLU A 367 0.67 16.24 17.24
N ALA A 368 1.40 17.25 17.72
CA ALA A 368 1.34 18.59 17.16
C ALA A 368 1.98 18.63 15.77
N ALA A 369 3.18 18.06 15.62
CA ALA A 369 3.85 17.95 14.33
C ALA A 369 3.08 17.08 13.35
N ARG A 370 2.55 15.93 13.82
CA ARG A 370 1.69 15.05 13.01
C ARG A 370 0.46 15.79 12.47
N SER A 371 -0.30 16.44 13.36
CA SER A 371 -1.53 17.15 12.99
C SER A 371 -1.27 18.31 12.01
N ALA A 372 -0.16 19.02 12.15
CA ALA A 372 0.25 20.05 11.20
C ALA A 372 0.49 19.49 9.79
N LEU A 373 1.23 18.36 9.68
CA LEU A 373 1.51 17.69 8.41
C LEU A 373 0.27 17.04 7.79
N GLU A 374 -0.63 16.48 8.61
CA GLU A 374 -1.93 15.96 8.16
C GLU A 374 -2.83 17.08 7.64
N THR A 375 -2.79 18.26 8.25
CA THR A 375 -3.51 19.46 7.78
C THR A 375 -2.99 19.90 6.42
N GLU A 376 -1.66 20.00 6.23
CA GLU A 376 -1.02 20.29 4.95
C GLU A 376 -1.44 19.25 3.90
N ARG A 377 -1.35 17.96 4.23
CA ARG A 377 -1.78 16.87 3.34
C ARG A 377 -3.25 16.98 2.92
N ASN A 378 -4.13 17.30 3.85
CA ASN A 378 -5.57 17.42 3.57
C ASN A 378 -5.89 18.60 2.64
N ILE A 379 -5.07 19.66 2.63
CA ILE A 379 -5.19 20.76 1.66
C ILE A 379 -4.84 20.25 0.26
N GLU A 380 -3.71 19.56 0.11
CA GLU A 380 -3.29 19.00 -1.18
C GLU A 380 -4.28 17.92 -1.69
N VAL A 381 -4.82 17.10 -0.79
CA VAL A 381 -5.89 16.13 -1.13
C VAL A 381 -7.11 16.82 -1.72
N ARG A 382 -7.61 17.88 -1.09
CA ARG A 382 -8.78 18.62 -1.60
C ARG A 382 -8.49 19.27 -2.96
N GLU A 383 -7.29 19.83 -3.13
CA GLU A 383 -6.91 20.42 -4.43
C GLU A 383 -6.76 19.34 -5.51
N TYR A 384 -6.20 18.17 -5.18
CA TYR A 384 -6.14 17.03 -6.10
C TYR A 384 -7.54 16.57 -6.53
N GLN A 385 -8.47 16.44 -5.60
CA GLN A 385 -9.86 16.07 -5.87
C GLN A 385 -10.54 17.10 -6.78
N LYS A 386 -10.37 18.40 -6.49
CA LYS A 386 -10.90 19.49 -7.31
C LYS A 386 -10.35 19.45 -8.75
N LYS A 387 -9.03 19.30 -8.90
CA LYS A 387 -8.40 19.14 -10.22
C LYS A 387 -8.86 17.87 -10.93
N THR A 388 -9.16 16.82 -10.20
CA THR A 388 -9.73 15.58 -10.75
C THR A 388 -11.10 15.81 -11.35
N PHE A 389 -12.00 16.57 -10.70
CA PHE A 389 -13.29 16.95 -11.30
C PHE A 389 -13.11 17.81 -12.54
N GLN A 390 -12.18 18.77 -12.52
CA GLN A 390 -11.88 19.59 -13.71
C GLN A 390 -11.40 18.73 -14.87
N TRP A 391 -10.50 17.79 -14.62
CA TRP A 391 -10.00 16.86 -15.63
C TRP A 391 -11.12 15.96 -16.19
N ILE A 392 -12.01 15.45 -15.34
CA ILE A 392 -13.18 14.67 -15.74
C ILE A 392 -14.09 15.50 -16.65
N ALA A 393 -14.42 16.74 -16.27
CA ALA A 393 -15.29 17.63 -17.02
C ALA A 393 -14.72 18.03 -18.40
N LYS A 394 -13.39 18.19 -18.52
CA LYS A 394 -12.72 18.53 -19.78
C LYS A 394 -12.58 17.34 -20.75
N GLY A 395 -12.65 16.12 -20.23
CA GLY A 395 -12.54 14.91 -21.04
C GLY A 395 -11.16 14.73 -21.67
N SER A 396 -10.92 15.22 -22.90
CA SER A 396 -9.66 15.07 -23.62
C SER A 396 -9.25 16.38 -24.33
N GLY A 397 -7.98 16.47 -24.70
CA GLY A 397 -7.43 17.61 -25.43
C GLY A 397 -6.50 18.46 -24.57
N PRO A 398 -5.94 19.56 -25.14
CA PRO A 398 -4.86 20.33 -24.50
C PRO A 398 -5.17 20.84 -23.08
N GLU A 399 -6.42 21.25 -22.83
CA GLU A 399 -6.83 21.69 -21.49
C GLU A 399 -6.85 20.53 -20.49
N ALA A 400 -7.32 19.36 -20.90
CA ALA A 400 -7.29 18.15 -20.05
C ALA A 400 -5.85 17.71 -19.78
N ASP A 401 -4.96 17.82 -20.76
CA ASP A 401 -3.55 17.48 -20.60
C ASP A 401 -2.84 18.44 -19.63
N GLN A 402 -3.13 19.74 -19.71
CA GLN A 402 -2.63 20.72 -18.74
C GLN A 402 -3.11 20.38 -17.31
N ILE A 403 -4.37 20.03 -17.14
CA ILE A 403 -4.90 19.65 -15.81
C ILE A 403 -4.24 18.38 -15.29
N LYS A 404 -3.90 17.43 -16.16
CA LYS A 404 -3.12 16.23 -15.74
C LYS A 404 -1.75 16.63 -15.17
N GLU A 405 -1.02 17.52 -15.83
CA GLU A 405 0.27 18.03 -15.33
C GLU A 405 0.13 18.75 -13.98
N GLU A 406 -0.97 19.49 -13.79
CA GLU A 406 -1.27 20.13 -12.51
C GLU A 406 -1.56 19.08 -11.43
N ARG A 407 -2.31 18.01 -11.75
CA ARG A 407 -2.57 16.86 -10.84
C ARG A 407 -1.26 16.15 -10.47
N ASP A 408 -0.37 15.92 -11.43
CA ASP A 408 0.94 15.32 -11.20
C ASP A 408 1.82 16.20 -10.28
N THR A 409 1.68 17.50 -10.40
CA THR A 409 2.36 18.45 -9.52
C THR A 409 1.86 18.35 -8.08
N ILE A 410 0.56 18.20 -7.87
CA ILE A 410 -0.02 18.00 -6.54
C ILE A 410 0.35 16.61 -6.01
N ALA A 411 0.35 15.58 -6.85
CA ALA A 411 0.81 14.24 -6.44
C ALA A 411 2.25 14.23 -5.94
N ARG A 412 3.16 15.02 -6.55
CA ARG A 412 4.53 15.21 -6.04
C ARG A 412 4.55 15.88 -4.66
N LYS A 413 3.71 16.88 -4.42
CA LYS A 413 3.59 17.47 -3.07
C LYS A 413 3.05 16.49 -2.04
N LEU A 414 2.08 15.64 -2.42
CA LEU A 414 1.58 14.56 -1.56
C LEU A 414 2.67 13.54 -1.24
N TYR A 415 3.54 13.21 -2.20
CA TYR A 415 4.71 12.36 -2.01
C TYR A 415 5.70 13.00 -1.01
N ASP A 416 6.07 14.27 -1.21
CA ASP A 416 7.01 14.97 -0.34
C ASP A 416 6.45 15.14 1.09
N ASN A 417 5.17 15.44 1.22
CA ASN A 417 4.49 15.52 2.50
C ASN A 417 4.46 14.14 3.20
N TYR A 418 4.23 13.04 2.47
CA TYR A 418 4.25 11.70 3.05
C TYR A 418 5.59 11.40 3.74
N TRP A 419 6.72 11.69 3.12
CA TRP A 419 8.02 11.39 3.72
C TRP A 419 8.36 12.27 4.93
N LYS A 420 7.79 13.47 5.02
CA LYS A 420 7.84 14.26 6.26
C LYS A 420 6.96 13.64 7.36
N LEU A 421 5.77 13.16 6.97
CA LEU A 421 4.77 12.56 7.87
C LEU A 421 5.17 11.15 8.33
N ASP A 422 5.91 10.40 7.53
CA ASP A 422 6.24 8.97 7.71
C ASP A 422 6.72 8.63 9.13
N LYS A 423 7.64 9.42 9.68
CA LYS A 423 8.17 9.21 11.04
C LYS A 423 7.14 9.39 12.17
N HIS A 424 5.97 10.00 11.88
CA HIS A 424 4.89 10.23 12.84
C HIS A 424 3.76 9.20 12.73
N ILE A 425 3.73 8.41 11.65
CA ILE A 425 2.65 7.45 11.36
C ILE A 425 3.14 6.01 11.13
N ARG A 426 4.45 5.79 11.14
CA ARG A 426 5.06 4.48 10.91
C ARG A 426 6.23 4.25 11.87
N ALA A 427 6.24 3.10 12.54
CA ALA A 427 7.39 2.66 13.31
C ALA A 427 8.62 2.43 12.42
N ARG A 428 9.79 2.72 12.96
CA ARG A 428 11.07 2.43 12.29
C ARG A 428 11.27 0.93 12.14
N THR A 429 11.84 0.54 11.02
CA THR A 429 12.10 -0.84 10.65
C THR A 429 13.60 -1.11 10.59
N TYR A 430 13.97 -2.38 10.46
CA TYR A 430 15.32 -2.79 10.12
C TYR A 430 15.92 -1.96 8.97
N TYR A 431 15.13 -1.63 7.95
CA TYR A 431 15.59 -0.91 6.75
C TYR A 431 15.86 0.57 7.02
N ASP A 432 15.16 1.17 7.97
CA ASP A 432 15.45 2.53 8.44
C ASP A 432 16.75 2.54 9.25
N ARG A 433 16.93 1.58 10.19
CA ARG A 433 18.12 1.49 11.05
C ARG A 433 19.39 1.18 10.27
N THR A 434 19.28 0.44 9.18
CA THR A 434 20.43 0.12 8.29
C THR A 434 20.61 1.12 7.16
N SER A 435 19.85 2.23 7.15
CA SER A 435 19.91 3.29 6.13
C SER A 435 19.61 2.79 4.70
N MET A 436 18.96 1.65 4.56
CA MET A 436 18.44 1.20 3.25
C MET A 436 17.26 2.06 2.79
N ILE A 437 16.46 2.56 3.73
CA ILE A 437 15.41 3.56 3.49
C ILE A 437 15.82 4.82 4.25
N SER A 438 16.06 5.92 3.54
CA SER A 438 16.40 7.21 4.15
C SER A 438 15.16 8.01 4.53
N ALA A 439 15.30 9.02 5.36
CA ALA A 439 14.20 9.86 5.86
C ALA A 439 13.44 10.59 4.74
N ASP A 440 14.08 10.85 3.59
CA ASP A 440 13.48 11.43 2.39
C ASP A 440 12.91 10.35 1.43
N GLY A 441 12.87 9.11 1.88
CA GLY A 441 12.33 7.98 1.14
C GLY A 441 13.23 7.41 0.05
N LYS A 442 14.47 7.84 -0.08
CA LYS A 442 15.40 7.18 -1.01
C LYS A 442 15.72 5.78 -0.54
N VAL A 443 15.84 4.85 -1.48
CA VAL A 443 16.19 3.46 -1.23
C VAL A 443 17.57 3.16 -1.76
N ASN A 444 18.42 2.61 -0.90
CA ASN A 444 19.74 2.13 -1.26
C ASN A 444 19.98 0.75 -0.64
N PHE A 445 19.85 -0.30 -1.44
CA PHE A 445 20.14 -1.66 -0.99
C PHE A 445 21.64 -1.95 -0.86
N TYR A 446 22.49 -1.08 -1.41
CA TYR A 446 23.95 -1.23 -1.47
C TYR A 446 24.63 -0.03 -0.78
N PRO A 447 24.34 0.23 0.52
CA PRO A 447 25.03 1.31 1.21
C PRO A 447 26.52 0.99 1.24
N PRO A 448 27.40 2.01 1.05
CA PRO A 448 28.81 1.78 1.22
C PRO A 448 29.07 1.27 2.65
N PRO A 449 30.04 0.35 2.84
CA PRO A 449 30.40 -0.07 4.19
C PRO A 449 30.70 1.16 5.02
N PRO A 450 30.36 1.21 6.33
CA PRO A 450 30.54 2.38 7.17
C PRO A 450 32.02 2.78 7.12
N GLY A 451 32.31 3.79 6.29
CA GLY A 451 33.63 4.34 6.10
C GLY A 451 34.04 5.07 7.37
N LYS A 452 35.31 4.97 7.78
CA LYS A 452 35.89 5.80 8.80
C LYS A 452 35.74 7.28 8.40
N GLY A 453 34.61 7.91 8.79
CA GLY A 453 34.44 9.35 8.58
C GLY A 453 33.05 9.76 8.10
N GLU A 454 32.00 9.46 8.88
CA GLU A 454 30.77 10.25 8.89
C GLU A 454 29.95 9.92 10.16
N ASN A 455 30.62 10.00 11.31
CA ASN A 455 29.98 10.15 12.61
C ASN A 455 29.86 11.64 12.92
N ALA A 456 28.92 12.33 12.27
CA ALA A 456 28.66 13.73 12.63
C ALA A 456 27.24 14.13 12.16
N SER A 457 26.19 13.62 12.81
CA SER A 457 24.92 14.40 12.94
C SER A 457 23.86 13.76 13.85
N LEU A 458 24.24 12.97 14.86
CA LEU A 458 23.30 12.61 15.96
C LEU A 458 23.99 12.76 17.31
N ALA A 459 24.56 13.93 17.59
CA ALA A 459 24.92 14.33 18.94
C ALA A 459 24.02 15.52 19.33
N PRO A 460 23.38 15.50 20.51
CA PRO A 460 22.68 16.68 21.00
C PRO A 460 23.70 17.78 21.29
N SER A 461 23.49 18.98 20.76
CA SER A 461 24.27 20.16 21.07
C SER A 461 24.10 20.53 22.54
N SER A 462 25.03 20.15 23.39
CA SER A 462 25.19 20.72 24.72
C SER A 462 26.08 21.94 24.61
N ASN A 463 25.49 23.12 24.45
CA ASN A 463 26.15 24.37 24.75
C ASN A 463 26.22 24.52 26.28
N VAL A 464 27.38 24.21 26.84
CA VAL A 464 27.80 24.69 28.16
C VAL A 464 28.97 25.66 27.89
N PRO A 465 28.93 26.93 28.35
CA PRO A 465 30.05 27.81 28.22
C PRO A 465 31.18 27.33 29.12
N ALA A 466 32.38 27.23 28.59
CA ALA A 466 33.56 27.00 29.36
C ALA A 466 33.94 28.30 30.12
N ASP A 467 33.96 28.28 31.44
CA ASP A 467 34.64 29.27 32.27
C ASP A 467 36.15 29.12 32.07
N GLU A 468 36.77 30.24 31.67
CA GLU A 468 38.21 30.39 31.66
C GLU A 468 38.71 30.52 33.11
N PRO A 469 39.77 29.83 33.51
CA PRO A 469 40.45 30.16 34.77
C PRO A 469 41.39 31.35 34.58
N SER A 470 41.13 32.38 35.38
CA SER A 470 41.99 33.54 35.59
C SER A 470 43.34 33.06 36.14
N ALA A 471 44.40 33.48 35.44
CA ALA A 471 45.74 33.48 35.99
C ALA A 471 45.89 34.69 36.92
N ASP A 472 46.19 34.39 38.22
CA ASP A 472 47.00 35.18 39.12
C ASP A 472 46.95 34.48 40.48
N ASP A 473 48.09 33.90 40.89
CA ASP A 473 48.86 34.25 42.05
C ASP A 473 50.05 33.30 42.24
N VAL A 474 51.18 33.89 42.11
CA VAL A 474 52.50 33.39 42.56
C VAL A 474 52.62 33.68 44.05
N ASP A 475 52.87 32.63 44.85
CA ASP A 475 53.94 32.60 45.89
C ASP A 475 54.11 31.17 46.43
#